data_7135399a5c9c8ef7e9aba972330fb8fd
#
_entry.id   7135399a5c9c8ef7e9aba972330fb8fd
#
_cell.length_a   1.000
_cell.length_b   1.000
_cell.length_c   1.000
_cell.angle_alpha   90.00
_cell.angle_beta   90.00
_cell.angle_gamma   90.00
#
_symmetry.space_group_name_H-M   'P 1'
#
loop_
_entity.id
_entity.type
_entity.pdbx_description
1 polymer ?
#
loop_
_entity_poly.entity_id
_entity_poly.type
_entity_poly.pdbx_seq_one_letter_code
_entity_poly.pdbx_strand_id
1 'polypeptide(L)'
;MMINSKVAVIIVNWKKYDITSICIESILNSTNSNFKIILVDNESDNKKVKNFKYKNEIEIIQNKKNEGFSKANNIGIDYALKNNYDYTILINNDTIVEKNLIEVLLKTAQAKNFSVLQPLILKYNGKEIWNAGGRINYFFGNFITRKK
;
A
#
# COMPACT_ATOMS: atom_id res chain seq x y z
N MET A 1 10.75 -19.98 10.99
CA MET A 1 10.75 -18.79 11.88
C MET A 1 9.56 -17.93 11.49
N MET A 2 8.60 -17.68 12.40
CA MET A 2 7.50 -16.75 12.09
C MET A 2 8.08 -15.34 11.98
N ILE A 3 7.77 -14.66 10.89
CA ILE A 3 8.21 -13.28 10.64
C ILE A 3 7.38 -12.39 11.56
N ASN A 4 7.96 -11.95 12.67
CA ASN A 4 7.28 -11.11 13.67
C ASN A 4 7.42 -9.61 13.36
N SER A 5 7.73 -9.25 12.12
CA SER A 5 7.88 -7.85 11.71
C SER A 5 6.52 -7.14 11.60
N LYS A 6 6.46 -5.94 12.16
CA LYS A 6 5.28 -5.08 12.18
C LYS A 6 5.17 -4.29 10.87
N VAL A 7 4.10 -4.47 10.12
CA VAL A 7 3.92 -3.87 8.79
C VAL A 7 2.84 -2.81 8.80
N ALA A 8 3.14 -1.64 8.23
CA ALA A 8 2.16 -0.62 7.91
C ALA A 8 1.77 -0.71 6.43
N VAL A 9 0.49 -0.92 6.13
CA VAL A 9 -0.03 -0.86 4.76
C VAL A 9 -0.70 0.47 4.56
N ILE A 10 -0.09 1.34 3.77
CA ILE A 10 -0.51 2.73 3.55
C ILE A 10 -1.31 2.82 2.27
N ILE A 11 -2.52 3.38 2.37
CA ILE A 11 -3.44 3.61 1.25
C ILE A 11 -3.84 5.07 1.25
N VAL A 12 -3.74 5.74 0.10
CA VAL A 12 -4.24 7.11 -0.07
C VAL A 12 -5.61 7.07 -0.73
N ASN A 13 -6.61 7.64 -0.08
CA ASN A 13 -7.96 7.80 -0.63
C ASN A 13 -8.27 9.27 -0.92
N TRP A 14 -8.89 9.53 -2.06
CA TRP A 14 -9.51 10.81 -2.38
C TRP A 14 -10.90 10.59 -2.95
N LYS A 15 -11.93 10.74 -2.09
CA LYS A 15 -13.35 10.68 -2.45
C LYS A 15 -13.85 9.36 -3.09
N LYS A 16 -13.07 8.27 -3.05
CA LYS A 16 -13.35 6.98 -3.72
C LYS A 16 -13.49 5.81 -2.74
N TYR A 17 -14.36 5.97 -1.72
CA TYR A 17 -14.52 4.97 -0.66
C TYR A 17 -14.99 3.59 -1.16
N ASP A 18 -15.80 3.53 -2.22
CA ASP A 18 -16.30 2.26 -2.76
C ASP A 18 -15.15 1.39 -3.29
N ILE A 19 -14.29 1.98 -4.13
CA ILE A 19 -13.10 1.29 -4.66
C ILE A 19 -12.12 0.99 -3.53
N THR A 20 -11.87 1.95 -2.65
CA THR A 20 -10.99 1.78 -1.48
C THR A 20 -11.46 0.64 -0.57
N SER A 21 -12.76 0.42 -0.44
CA SER A 21 -13.32 -0.70 0.33
C SER A 21 -12.92 -2.05 -0.24
N ILE A 22 -12.93 -2.21 -1.56
CA ILE A 22 -12.53 -3.46 -2.23
C ILE A 22 -11.03 -3.73 -2.00
N CYS A 23 -10.19 -2.69 -2.11
CA CYS A 23 -8.78 -2.77 -1.82
C CYS A 23 -8.53 -3.23 -0.37
N ILE A 24 -9.13 -2.55 0.61
CA ILE A 24 -8.99 -2.88 2.03
C ILE A 24 -9.45 -4.30 2.31
N GLU A 25 -10.58 -4.72 1.77
CA GLU A 25 -11.09 -6.09 1.94
C GLU A 25 -10.10 -7.15 1.43
N SER A 26 -9.46 -6.90 0.28
CA SER A 26 -8.45 -7.81 -0.24
C SER A 26 -7.23 -7.93 0.68
N ILE A 27 -6.84 -6.84 1.35
CA ILE A 27 -5.72 -6.81 2.30
C ILE A 27 -6.10 -7.49 3.62
N LEU A 28 -7.30 -7.25 4.15
CA LEU A 28 -7.79 -7.88 5.38
C LEU A 28 -7.91 -9.41 5.25
N ASN A 29 -8.09 -9.92 4.03
CA ASN A 29 -8.08 -11.35 3.72
C ASN A 29 -6.66 -11.94 3.60
N SER A 30 -5.60 -11.19 3.96
CA SER A 30 -4.21 -11.65 3.89
C SER A 30 -3.93 -12.79 4.88
N THR A 31 -3.05 -13.71 4.49
CA THR A 31 -2.55 -14.79 5.36
C THR A 31 -1.64 -14.30 6.48
N ASN A 32 -1.01 -13.13 6.33
CA ASN A 32 -0.24 -12.48 7.38
C ASN A 32 -1.18 -11.65 8.26
N SER A 33 -1.07 -11.76 9.57
CA SER A 33 -1.89 -11.03 10.54
C SER A 33 -1.16 -9.89 11.26
N ASN A 34 0.16 -9.76 11.08
CA ASN A 34 0.96 -8.73 11.78
C ASN A 34 1.11 -7.46 10.94
N PHE A 35 -0.02 -6.91 10.50
CA PHE A 35 -0.05 -5.62 9.80
C PHE A 35 -1.17 -4.72 10.31
N LYS A 36 -1.05 -3.43 10.04
CA LYS A 36 -2.11 -2.43 10.21
C LYS A 36 -2.29 -1.65 8.93
N ILE A 37 -3.53 -1.46 8.52
CA ILE A 37 -3.87 -0.57 7.40
C ILE A 37 -3.95 0.85 7.93
N ILE A 38 -3.26 1.77 7.24
CA ILE A 38 -3.27 3.21 7.48
C ILE A 38 -3.88 3.86 6.25
N LEU A 39 -5.12 4.30 6.35
CA LEU A 39 -5.82 5.02 5.30
C LEU A 39 -5.58 6.52 5.45
N VAL A 40 -4.84 7.12 4.54
CA VAL A 40 -4.70 8.58 4.47
C VAL A 40 -5.81 9.12 3.59
N ASP A 41 -6.83 9.70 4.22
CA ASP A 41 -7.95 10.32 3.52
C ASP A 41 -7.63 11.75 3.13
N ASN A 42 -7.55 11.99 1.82
CA ASN A 42 -7.05 13.23 1.25
C ASN A 42 -8.22 14.18 0.92
N GLU A 43 -8.83 14.76 1.97
CA GLU A 43 -9.95 15.70 1.87
C GLU A 43 -11.28 15.06 1.42
N SER A 44 -11.77 14.04 2.09
CA SER A 44 -13.13 13.54 1.88
C SER A 44 -14.13 14.18 2.85
N ASP A 45 -15.41 14.02 2.55
CA ASP A 45 -16.49 14.45 3.44
C ASP A 45 -16.42 13.69 4.80
N ASN A 46 -16.46 14.44 5.90
CA ASN A 46 -16.45 13.91 7.25
C ASN A 46 -17.53 12.84 7.50
N LYS A 47 -18.71 12.96 6.87
CA LYS A 47 -19.77 11.95 6.97
C LYS A 47 -19.34 10.63 6.36
N LYS A 48 -18.64 10.64 5.21
CA LYS A 48 -18.13 9.44 4.56
C LYS A 48 -17.07 8.75 5.42
N VAL A 49 -16.15 9.52 6.02
CA VAL A 49 -15.14 8.98 6.93
C VAL A 49 -15.80 8.34 8.15
N LYS A 50 -16.73 9.04 8.82
CA LYS A 50 -17.45 8.54 10.01
C LYS A 50 -18.26 7.27 9.73
N ASN A 51 -18.82 7.13 8.54
CA ASN A 51 -19.67 6.01 8.15
C ASN A 51 -18.91 4.92 7.39
N PHE A 52 -17.59 5.04 7.28
CA PHE A 52 -16.80 4.06 6.58
C PHE A 52 -16.82 2.71 7.31
N LYS A 53 -17.15 1.64 6.57
CA LYS A 53 -17.40 0.31 7.16
C LYS A 53 -16.21 -0.27 7.93
N TYR A 54 -14.99 0.06 7.53
CA TYR A 54 -13.75 -0.44 8.14
C TYR A 54 -13.12 0.50 9.18
N LYS A 55 -13.78 1.59 9.56
CA LYS A 55 -13.22 2.61 10.45
C LYS A 55 -12.70 2.11 11.80
N ASN A 56 -13.24 0.99 12.29
CA ASN A 56 -12.83 0.39 13.57
C ASN A 56 -11.69 -0.63 13.42
N GLU A 57 -11.38 -1.05 12.19
CA GLU A 57 -10.37 -2.08 11.88
C GLU A 57 -9.05 -1.49 11.41
N ILE A 58 -9.11 -0.26 10.88
CA ILE A 58 -7.96 0.45 10.29
C ILE A 58 -7.69 1.75 11.01
N GLU A 59 -6.50 2.31 10.78
CA GLU A 59 -6.17 3.68 11.18
C GLU A 59 -6.56 4.65 10.07
N ILE A 60 -7.24 5.75 10.39
CA ILE A 60 -7.62 6.78 9.40
C ILE A 60 -6.98 8.11 9.77
N ILE A 61 -6.16 8.64 8.87
CA ILE A 61 -5.56 9.97 8.97
C ILE A 61 -6.26 10.87 7.96
N GLN A 62 -7.06 11.81 8.44
CA GLN A 62 -7.82 12.70 7.57
C GLN A 62 -7.10 14.03 7.35
N ASN A 63 -6.76 14.34 6.10
CA ASN A 63 -6.20 15.63 5.72
C ASN A 63 -7.32 16.67 5.55
N LYS A 64 -7.04 17.92 5.95
CA LYS A 64 -7.98 19.06 5.81
C LYS A 64 -8.19 19.50 4.36
N LYS A 65 -7.25 19.16 3.49
CA LYS A 65 -7.26 19.46 2.04
C LYS A 65 -6.56 18.36 1.27
N ASN A 66 -6.74 18.31 -0.04
CA ASN A 66 -5.98 17.42 -0.92
C ASN A 66 -4.52 17.86 -1.00
N GLU A 67 -3.65 17.12 -0.33
CA GLU A 67 -2.19 17.38 -0.28
C GLU A 67 -1.44 16.78 -1.47
N GLY A 68 -2.14 16.12 -2.40
CA GLY A 68 -1.55 15.35 -3.50
C GLY A 68 -1.06 13.97 -3.06
N PHE A 69 -0.75 13.12 -4.05
CA PHE A 69 -0.44 11.70 -3.82
C PHE A 69 0.83 11.48 -2.99
N SER A 70 1.93 12.12 -3.40
CA SER A 70 3.23 11.92 -2.74
C SER A 70 3.23 12.38 -1.28
N LYS A 71 2.66 13.57 -1.02
CA LYS A 71 2.61 14.10 0.35
C LYS A 71 1.67 13.28 1.24
N ALA A 72 0.55 12.82 0.72
CA ALA A 72 -0.35 11.95 1.48
C ALA A 72 0.32 10.61 1.84
N ASN A 73 1.08 9.99 0.91
CA ASN A 73 1.90 8.83 1.24
C ASN A 73 2.93 9.13 2.33
N ASN A 74 3.63 10.26 2.25
CA ASN A 74 4.62 10.64 3.26
C ASN A 74 3.98 10.82 4.65
N ILE A 75 2.76 11.36 4.74
CA ILE A 75 2.01 11.44 6.00
C ILE A 75 1.80 10.04 6.61
N GLY A 76 1.42 9.05 5.78
CA GLY A 76 1.28 7.67 6.22
C GLY A 76 2.62 7.05 6.65
N ILE A 77 3.71 7.32 5.92
CA ILE A 77 5.06 6.86 6.26
C ILE A 77 5.52 7.47 7.57
N ASP A 78 5.33 8.77 7.77
CA ASP A 78 5.68 9.46 9.02
C ASP A 78 4.93 8.86 10.22
N TYR A 79 3.65 8.54 10.03
CA TYR A 79 2.87 7.83 11.04
C TYR A 79 3.47 6.45 11.36
N ALA A 80 3.82 5.69 10.33
CA ALA A 80 4.42 4.36 10.50
C ALA A 80 5.76 4.43 11.25
N LEU A 81 6.63 5.37 10.90
CA LEU A 81 7.92 5.59 11.57
C LEU A 81 7.73 5.95 13.06
N LYS A 82 6.82 6.87 13.38
CA LYS A 82 6.51 7.28 14.76
C LYS A 82 5.95 6.15 15.62
N ASN A 83 5.32 5.16 14.99
CA ASN A 83 4.71 4.02 15.68
C ASN A 83 5.56 2.73 15.60
N ASN A 84 6.85 2.85 15.21
CA ASN A 84 7.83 1.77 15.16
C ASN A 84 7.38 0.58 14.31
N TYR A 85 6.88 0.84 13.10
CA TYR A 85 6.68 -0.20 12.10
C TYR A 85 8.01 -0.52 11.40
N ASP A 86 8.30 -1.81 11.21
CA ASP A 86 9.54 -2.29 10.59
C ASP A 86 9.53 -2.11 9.07
N TYR A 87 8.36 -2.25 8.47
CA TYR A 87 8.15 -2.13 7.02
C TYR A 87 6.93 -1.31 6.70
N THR A 88 6.99 -0.62 5.56
CA THR A 88 5.84 0.07 4.95
C THR A 88 5.55 -0.51 3.57
N ILE A 89 4.27 -0.73 3.27
CA ILE A 89 3.79 -1.11 1.93
C ILE A 89 2.88 0.00 1.45
N LEU A 90 3.20 0.61 0.30
CA LEU A 90 2.37 1.61 -0.35
C LEU A 90 1.50 0.93 -1.40
N ILE A 91 0.19 1.03 -1.27
CA ILE A 91 -0.79 0.42 -2.18
C ILE A 91 -1.77 1.48 -2.68
N ASN A 92 -1.97 1.53 -4.00
CA ASN A 92 -3.03 2.35 -4.57
C ASN A 92 -4.41 1.82 -4.16
N ASN A 93 -5.35 2.72 -3.91
CA ASN A 93 -6.69 2.36 -3.44
C ASN A 93 -7.56 1.60 -4.46
N ASP A 94 -7.12 1.48 -5.70
CA ASP A 94 -7.77 0.74 -6.80
C ASP A 94 -7.07 -0.61 -7.10
N THR A 95 -6.30 -1.12 -6.14
CA THR A 95 -5.55 -2.38 -6.26
C THR A 95 -6.27 -3.52 -5.51
N ILE A 96 -6.24 -4.72 -6.05
CA ILE A 96 -6.61 -5.95 -5.36
C ILE A 96 -5.34 -6.77 -5.16
N VAL A 97 -5.10 -7.24 -3.94
CA VAL A 97 -3.88 -7.98 -3.58
C VAL A 97 -4.16 -9.46 -3.39
N GLU A 98 -3.17 -10.27 -3.74
CA GLU A 98 -3.16 -11.71 -3.42
C GLU A 98 -3.00 -11.92 -1.91
N LYS A 99 -3.64 -12.96 -1.38
CA LYS A 99 -3.67 -13.25 0.06
C LYS A 99 -2.30 -13.39 0.71
N ASN A 100 -1.31 -13.87 -0.02
CA ASN A 100 0.06 -14.09 0.46
C ASN A 100 1.02 -12.94 0.17
N LEU A 101 0.55 -11.82 -0.41
CA LEU A 101 1.42 -10.71 -0.85
C LEU A 101 2.35 -10.21 0.27
N ILE A 102 1.79 -9.88 1.44
CA ILE A 102 2.56 -9.33 2.57
C ILE A 102 3.62 -10.33 3.02
N GLU A 103 3.25 -11.59 3.17
CA GLU A 103 4.17 -12.66 3.57
C GLU A 103 5.32 -12.83 2.57
N VAL A 104 5.02 -12.87 1.27
CA VAL A 104 6.03 -13.03 0.22
C VAL A 104 6.97 -11.84 0.17
N LEU A 105 6.46 -10.61 0.29
CA LEU A 105 7.29 -9.42 0.33
C LEU A 105 8.24 -9.42 1.54
N LEU A 106 7.73 -9.73 2.74
CA LEU A 106 8.55 -9.81 3.95
C LEU A 106 9.64 -10.88 3.86
N LYS A 107 9.29 -12.09 3.45
CA LYS A 107 10.25 -13.18 3.25
C LYS A 107 11.35 -12.78 2.25
N THR A 108 10.97 -12.13 1.16
CA THR A 108 11.91 -11.71 0.12
C THR A 108 12.82 -10.59 0.61
N ALA A 109 12.27 -9.58 1.29
CA ALA A 109 13.04 -8.48 1.85
C ALA A 109 14.11 -8.99 2.81
N GLN A 110 13.74 -9.85 3.74
CA GLN A 110 14.65 -10.42 4.74
C GLN A 110 15.70 -11.35 4.13
N ALA A 111 15.28 -12.28 3.26
CA ALA A 111 16.20 -13.26 2.66
C ALA A 111 17.23 -12.63 1.73
N LYS A 112 16.89 -11.53 1.08
CA LYS A 112 17.75 -10.84 0.10
C LYS A 112 18.34 -9.53 0.63
N ASN A 113 17.99 -9.13 1.84
CA ASN A 113 18.36 -7.85 2.45
C ASN A 113 18.03 -6.65 1.56
N PHE A 114 16.84 -6.66 0.94
CA PHE A 114 16.38 -5.58 0.09
C PHE A 114 15.68 -4.49 0.89
N SER A 115 16.07 -3.24 0.66
CA SER A 115 15.42 -2.07 1.27
C SER A 115 14.14 -1.65 0.55
N VAL A 116 14.02 -1.95 -0.75
CA VAL A 116 12.86 -1.60 -1.58
C VAL A 116 12.51 -2.78 -2.48
N LEU A 117 11.23 -3.13 -2.50
CA LEU A 117 10.67 -4.19 -3.34
C LEU A 117 9.42 -3.70 -4.05
N GLN A 118 9.20 -4.21 -5.25
CA GLN A 118 7.96 -4.06 -5.98
C GLN A 118 7.46 -5.45 -6.39
N PRO A 119 6.20 -5.80 -6.10
CA PRO A 119 5.61 -7.03 -6.61
C PRO A 119 5.33 -6.93 -8.10
N LEU A 120 5.08 -8.07 -8.73
CA LEU A 120 4.49 -8.13 -10.06
C LEU A 120 3.08 -7.52 -10.01
N ILE A 121 2.81 -6.57 -10.90
CA ILE A 121 1.48 -5.95 -11.02
C ILE A 121 0.84 -6.42 -12.31
N LEU A 122 -0.33 -7.02 -12.20
CA LEU A 122 -1.15 -7.46 -13.32
C LEU A 122 -2.23 -6.42 -13.66
N LYS A 123 -2.72 -6.43 -14.89
CA LYS A 123 -3.96 -5.73 -15.23
C LYS A 123 -5.14 -6.39 -14.51
N TYR A 124 -6.26 -5.68 -14.43
CA TYR A 124 -7.46 -6.15 -13.70
C TYR A 124 -7.99 -7.51 -14.18
N ASN A 125 -7.69 -7.90 -15.43
CA ASN A 125 -8.04 -9.23 -15.96
C ASN A 125 -7.19 -10.38 -15.36
N GLY A 126 -6.18 -10.08 -14.54
CA GLY A 126 -5.32 -11.05 -13.88
C GLY A 126 -4.36 -11.83 -14.78
N LYS A 127 -4.32 -11.53 -16.08
CA LYS A 127 -3.55 -12.30 -17.08
C LYS A 127 -2.39 -11.54 -17.69
N GLU A 128 -2.56 -10.24 -17.87
CA GLU A 128 -1.54 -9.40 -18.51
C GLU A 128 -0.72 -8.66 -17.48
N ILE A 129 0.59 -8.62 -17.70
CA ILE A 129 1.51 -7.87 -16.84
C ILE A 129 1.32 -6.37 -17.11
N TRP A 130 1.00 -5.62 -16.06
CA TRP A 130 1.02 -4.15 -16.08
C TRP A 130 2.42 -3.63 -15.80
N ASN A 131 3.07 -4.13 -14.75
CA ASN A 131 4.41 -3.71 -14.35
C ASN A 131 5.17 -4.88 -13.68
N ALA A 132 6.38 -5.14 -14.16
CA ALA A 132 7.30 -6.15 -13.64
C ALA A 132 8.60 -5.51 -13.11
N GLY A 133 8.54 -4.25 -12.64
CA GLY A 133 9.69 -3.48 -12.25
C GLY A 133 10.39 -2.83 -13.44
N GLY A 134 11.61 -2.32 -13.22
CA GLY A 134 12.37 -1.64 -14.26
C GLY A 134 13.82 -1.40 -13.86
N ARG A 135 14.53 -0.68 -14.71
CA ARG A 135 15.89 -0.23 -14.47
C ARG A 135 15.99 1.29 -14.65
N ILE A 136 16.77 1.93 -13.81
CA ILE A 136 17.16 3.33 -14.03
C ILE A 136 18.34 3.32 -14.98
N ASN A 137 18.21 4.00 -16.11
CA ASN A 137 19.35 4.30 -16.96
C ASN A 137 19.99 5.61 -16.45
N TYR A 138 21.07 5.47 -15.72
CA TYR A 138 21.76 6.62 -15.12
C TYR A 138 22.37 7.58 -16.15
N PHE A 139 22.68 7.10 -17.35
CA PHE A 139 23.27 7.93 -18.40
C PHE A 139 22.23 8.88 -19.03
N PHE A 140 21.02 8.38 -19.27
CA PHE A 140 19.93 9.18 -19.85
C PHE A 140 18.92 9.69 -18.81
N GLY A 141 19.08 9.36 -17.54
CA GLY A 141 18.16 9.77 -16.47
C GLY A 141 16.73 9.24 -16.63
N ASN A 142 16.49 8.18 -17.40
CA ASN A 142 15.19 7.64 -17.67
C ASN A 142 14.95 6.27 -17.01
N PHE A 143 13.69 5.97 -16.75
CA PHE A 143 13.25 4.69 -16.19
C PHE A 143 12.75 3.78 -17.32
N ILE A 144 13.35 2.60 -17.45
CA ILE A 144 12.98 1.60 -18.45
C ILE A 144 12.15 0.52 -17.75
N THR A 145 10.85 0.47 -18.04
CA THR A 145 9.95 -0.57 -17.52
C THR A 145 10.20 -1.90 -18.22
N ARG A 146 10.21 -3.00 -17.46
CA ARG A 146 10.14 -4.34 -18.01
C ARG A 146 8.69 -4.66 -18.32
N LYS A 147 8.36 -4.77 -19.61
CA LYS A 147 7.14 -5.41 -20.10
C LYS A 147 7.57 -6.72 -20.72
N LYS A 148 6.98 -7.82 -20.30
CA LYS A 148 7.02 -9.07 -21.05
C LYS A 148 5.66 -9.31 -21.66
#